data_893bd319e1750b1432ca82c3b0a2b0c4
#
_entry.id   893bd319e1750b1432ca82c3b0a2b0c4
#
_cell.length_a   1.000
_cell.length_b   1.000
_cell.length_c   1.000
_cell.angle_alpha   90.00
_cell.angle_beta   90.00
_cell.angle_gamma   90.00
#
_symmetry.space_group_name_H-M   'P 1'
#
loop_
_entity.id
_entity.type
_entity.pdbx_description
1 polymer ?
#
loop_
_entity_poly.entity_id
_entity_poly.type
_entity_poly.pdbx_seq_one_letter_code
_entity_poly.pdbx_strand_id
1 'polypeptide(L)'
;MLDREIKIFKFLVILNTIASIAITHQIILYNLEYLDFKIYFISFYGFIWFFSLYRIYFFSKVGLKLYVLLVTFGFILNMLSDYKVYGSLYYFMTLFEHLIIGAIIALSFFSKIKTKFT
;
A
#
# COMPACT_ATOMS: atom_id res chain seq x y z
N MET A 1 -16.86 5.07 20.57
CA MET A 1 -15.40 5.02 20.45
C MET A 1 -14.94 4.11 19.33
N LEU A 2 -15.38 2.85 19.30
CA LEU A 2 -14.99 1.94 18.22
C LEU A 2 -15.44 2.43 16.84
N ASP A 3 -16.62 3.05 16.74
CA ASP A 3 -17.14 3.57 15.48
C ASP A 3 -16.24 4.67 14.90
N ARG A 4 -15.67 5.51 15.76
CA ARG A 4 -14.73 6.55 15.34
C ARG A 4 -13.44 5.93 14.81
N GLU A 5 -12.93 4.92 15.49
CA GLU A 5 -11.72 4.22 15.08
C GLU A 5 -11.93 3.52 13.73
N ILE A 6 -13.10 2.91 13.52
CA ILE A 6 -13.46 2.28 12.25
C ILE A 6 -13.48 3.30 11.12
N LYS A 7 -14.06 4.48 11.34
CA LYS A 7 -14.10 5.54 10.33
C LYS A 7 -12.70 6.02 9.98
N ILE A 8 -11.85 6.22 10.99
CA ILE A 8 -10.45 6.63 10.78
C ILE A 8 -9.70 5.56 9.99
N PHE A 9 -9.86 4.30 10.36
CA PHE A 9 -9.21 3.19 9.66
C PHE A 9 -9.61 3.12 8.20
N LYS A 10 -10.91 3.19 7.92
CA LYS A 10 -11.41 3.15 6.53
C LYS A 10 -10.92 4.36 5.73
N PHE A 11 -10.88 5.53 6.34
CA PHE A 11 -10.34 6.72 5.72
C PHE A 11 -8.86 6.55 5.35
N LEU A 12 -8.08 5.97 6.26
CA LEU A 12 -6.66 5.70 6.01
C LEU A 12 -6.47 4.69 4.87
N VAL A 13 -7.32 3.67 4.79
CA VAL A 13 -7.26 2.70 3.69
C VAL A 13 -7.57 3.38 2.36
N ILE A 14 -8.54 4.27 2.33
CA ILE A 14 -8.86 5.05 1.11
C ILE A 14 -7.68 5.94 0.72
N LEU A 15 -7.07 6.63 1.68
CA LEU A 15 -5.89 7.47 1.42
C LEU A 15 -4.72 6.62 0.90
N ASN A 16 -4.51 5.44 1.47
CA ASN A 16 -3.48 4.53 0.99
C ASN A 16 -3.73 4.12 -0.46
N THR A 17 -4.99 3.83 -0.79
CA THR A 17 -5.37 3.48 -2.16
C THR A 17 -5.07 4.62 -3.14
N ILE A 18 -5.44 5.85 -2.77
CA ILE A 18 -5.18 7.03 -3.61
C ILE A 18 -3.67 7.26 -3.78
N ALA A 19 -2.91 7.19 -2.69
CA ALA A 19 -1.47 7.36 -2.73
C ALA A 19 -0.80 6.27 -3.58
N SER A 20 -1.28 5.04 -3.49
CA SER A 20 -0.77 3.91 -4.29
C SER A 20 -1.03 4.10 -5.78
N ILE A 21 -2.20 4.61 -6.15
CA ILE A 21 -2.51 4.93 -7.54
C ILE A 21 -1.54 5.98 -8.07
N ALA A 22 -1.32 7.06 -7.30
CA ALA A 22 -0.43 8.13 -7.71
C ALA A 22 1.02 7.65 -7.85
N ILE A 23 1.51 6.85 -6.91
CA ILE A 23 2.87 6.31 -6.94
C ILE A 23 3.04 5.35 -8.12
N THR A 24 2.08 4.46 -8.34
CA THR A 24 2.11 3.52 -9.46
C THR A 24 2.15 4.27 -10.79
N HIS A 25 1.36 5.33 -10.92
CA HIS A 25 1.37 6.18 -12.11
C HIS A 25 2.76 6.78 -12.36
N GLN A 26 3.42 7.29 -11.31
CA GLN A 26 4.76 7.84 -11.42
C GLN A 26 5.78 6.79 -11.81
N ILE A 27 5.72 5.61 -11.22
CA ILE A 27 6.64 4.51 -11.54
C ILE A 27 6.50 4.11 -13.01
N ILE A 28 5.28 3.96 -13.49
CA ILE A 28 5.03 3.60 -14.89
C ILE A 28 5.53 4.69 -15.82
N LEU A 29 5.23 5.95 -15.51
CA LEU A 29 5.61 7.09 -16.34
C LEU A 29 7.13 7.18 -16.53
N TYR A 30 7.90 7.01 -15.46
CA TYR A 30 9.35 7.10 -15.50
C TYR A 30 10.05 5.86 -16.05
N ASN A 31 9.34 4.73 -16.19
CA ASN A 31 9.89 3.47 -16.65
C ASN A 31 9.28 3.01 -17.98
N LEU A 32 8.63 3.91 -18.73
CA LEU A 32 8.00 3.57 -20.00
C LEU A 32 8.99 3.03 -21.04
N GLU A 33 10.26 3.43 -20.97
CA GLU A 33 11.29 2.96 -21.88
C GLU A 33 11.67 1.51 -21.66
N TYR A 34 11.31 0.95 -20.51
CA TYR A 34 11.62 -0.42 -20.11
C TYR A 34 10.36 -1.28 -20.11
N LEU A 35 9.59 -1.22 -21.21
CA LEU A 35 8.35 -1.98 -21.38
C LEU A 35 8.65 -3.47 -21.63
N ASP A 36 9.23 -4.11 -20.63
CA ASP A 36 9.56 -5.51 -20.69
C ASP A 36 8.94 -6.24 -19.48
N PHE A 37 9.60 -7.24 -18.99
CA PHE A 37 9.17 -8.05 -17.86
C PHE A 37 8.79 -7.21 -16.63
N LYS A 38 9.44 -6.06 -16.42
CA LYS A 38 9.20 -5.24 -15.23
C LYS A 38 7.78 -4.69 -15.16
N ILE A 39 7.21 -4.30 -16.30
CA ILE A 39 5.87 -3.72 -16.31
C ILE A 39 4.81 -4.79 -15.98
N TYR A 40 5.01 -6.02 -16.44
CA TYR A 40 4.12 -7.12 -16.10
C TYR A 40 4.19 -7.44 -14.61
N PHE A 41 5.40 -7.44 -14.05
CA PHE A 41 5.60 -7.66 -12.63
C PHE A 41 4.96 -6.57 -11.78
N ILE A 42 5.15 -5.29 -12.16
CA ILE A 42 4.54 -4.16 -11.46
C ILE A 42 3.02 -4.24 -11.51
N SER A 43 2.46 -4.58 -12.67
CA SER A 43 1.02 -4.71 -12.85
C SER A 43 0.44 -5.83 -12.00
N PHE A 44 1.10 -6.98 -11.97
CA PHE A 44 0.68 -8.13 -11.16
C PHE A 44 0.76 -7.80 -9.67
N TYR A 45 1.86 -7.21 -9.23
CA TYR A 45 2.05 -6.80 -7.85
C TYR A 45 0.98 -5.78 -7.44
N GLY A 46 0.74 -4.79 -8.30
CA GLY A 46 -0.26 -3.77 -8.04
C GLY A 46 -1.67 -4.34 -7.93
N PHE A 47 -2.01 -5.31 -8.77
CA PHE A 47 -3.30 -5.97 -8.70
C PHE A 47 -3.51 -6.65 -7.34
N ILE A 48 -2.51 -7.40 -6.88
CA ILE A 48 -2.58 -8.08 -5.59
C ILE A 48 -2.62 -7.04 -4.45
N TRP A 49 -1.86 -5.95 -4.60
CA TRP A 49 -1.83 -4.86 -3.61
C TRP A 49 -3.21 -4.23 -3.44
N PHE A 50 -3.86 -3.86 -4.55
CA PHE A 50 -5.19 -3.26 -4.49
C PHE A 50 -6.24 -4.24 -3.99
N PHE A 51 -6.08 -5.52 -4.30
CA PHE A 51 -6.92 -6.57 -3.74
C PHE A 51 -6.78 -6.65 -2.22
N SER A 52 -5.55 -6.57 -1.70
CA SER A 52 -5.33 -6.58 -0.25
C SER A 52 -5.95 -5.35 0.42
N LEU A 53 -5.84 -4.17 -0.20
CA LEU A 53 -6.48 -2.94 0.31
C LEU A 53 -8.00 -3.10 0.36
N TYR A 54 -8.59 -3.66 -0.68
CA TYR A 54 -10.02 -3.93 -0.71
C TYR A 54 -10.43 -4.85 0.45
N ARG A 55 -9.65 -5.89 0.67
CA ARG A 55 -9.96 -6.87 1.71
C ARG A 55 -9.81 -6.29 3.12
N ILE A 56 -8.79 -5.48 3.39
CA ILE A 56 -8.63 -4.88 4.72
C ILE A 56 -9.69 -3.81 4.99
N TYR A 57 -10.20 -3.16 3.95
CA TYR A 57 -11.30 -2.21 4.12
C TYR A 57 -12.52 -2.90 4.74
N PHE A 58 -12.72 -4.16 4.43
CA PHE A 58 -13.81 -4.98 4.98
C PHE A 58 -13.36 -5.88 6.13
N PHE A 59 -12.23 -5.55 6.75
CA PHE A 59 -11.71 -6.23 7.95
C PHE A 59 -11.47 -7.73 7.76
N SER A 60 -10.93 -8.11 6.59
CA SER A 60 -10.56 -9.50 6.32
C SER A 60 -9.21 -9.83 6.96
N LYS A 61 -9.18 -10.87 7.78
CA LYS A 61 -7.94 -11.35 8.41
C LYS A 61 -6.93 -11.84 7.37
N VAL A 62 -7.40 -12.54 6.34
CA VAL A 62 -6.55 -12.99 5.23
C VAL A 62 -6.00 -11.78 4.47
N GLY A 63 -6.85 -10.78 4.23
CA GLY A 63 -6.43 -9.54 3.59
C GLY A 63 -5.37 -8.81 4.39
N LEU A 64 -5.48 -8.79 5.72
CA LEU A 64 -4.49 -8.16 6.58
C LEU A 64 -3.14 -8.86 6.50
N LYS A 65 -3.13 -10.19 6.52
CA LYS A 65 -1.90 -10.97 6.37
C LYS A 65 -1.26 -10.71 5.02
N LEU A 66 -2.05 -10.68 3.96
CA LEU A 66 -1.57 -10.39 2.60
C LEU A 66 -1.01 -8.97 2.52
N TYR A 67 -1.69 -7.99 3.12
CA TYR A 67 -1.25 -6.60 3.16
C TYR A 67 0.13 -6.47 3.81
N VAL A 68 0.32 -7.06 4.99
CA VAL A 68 1.59 -7.01 5.71
C VAL A 68 2.69 -7.70 4.91
N LEU A 69 2.38 -8.84 4.31
CA LEU A 69 3.34 -9.57 3.48
C LEU A 69 3.78 -8.72 2.28
N LEU A 70 2.83 -8.08 1.60
CA LEU A 70 3.12 -7.24 0.44
C LEU A 70 3.91 -5.99 0.83
N VAL A 71 3.61 -5.38 1.97
CA VAL A 71 4.38 -4.23 2.48
C VAL A 71 5.83 -4.62 2.71
N THR A 72 6.06 -5.74 3.38
CA THR A 72 7.41 -6.23 3.66
C THR A 72 8.16 -6.56 2.38
N PHE A 73 7.51 -7.29 1.48
CA PHE A 73 8.09 -7.70 0.21
C PHE A 73 8.39 -6.48 -0.68
N GLY A 74 7.46 -5.53 -0.73
CA GLY A 74 7.66 -4.30 -1.50
C GLY A 74 8.81 -3.46 -0.99
N PHE A 75 8.96 -3.39 0.34
CA PHE A 75 10.10 -2.69 0.95
C PHE A 75 11.43 -3.33 0.53
N ILE A 76 11.51 -4.66 0.58
CA ILE A 76 12.71 -5.39 0.17
C ILE A 76 12.98 -5.16 -1.32
N LEU A 77 11.95 -5.24 -2.17
CA LEU A 77 12.09 -5.00 -3.60
C LEU A 77 12.59 -3.59 -3.89
N ASN A 78 12.09 -2.59 -3.18
CA ASN A 78 12.56 -1.21 -3.35
C ASN A 78 14.03 -1.05 -3.02
N MET A 79 14.51 -1.79 -2.02
CA MET A 79 15.93 -1.76 -1.67
C MET A 79 16.82 -2.42 -2.72
N LEU A 80 16.29 -3.41 -3.43
CA LEU A 80 17.05 -4.20 -4.39
C LEU A 80 16.85 -3.74 -5.84
N SER A 81 15.85 -2.88 -6.09
CA SER A 81 15.51 -2.50 -7.45
C SER A 81 16.29 -1.29 -7.93
N ASP A 82 16.56 -1.26 -9.25
CA ASP A 82 17.19 -0.15 -9.93
C ASP A 82 16.16 0.85 -10.47
N TYR A 83 14.98 0.95 -9.83
CA TYR A 83 13.95 1.88 -10.28
C TYR A 83 14.47 3.31 -10.16
N LYS A 84 14.56 3.95 -11.32
CA LYS A 84 14.92 5.37 -11.39
C LYS A 84 13.64 6.18 -11.37
N VAL A 85 13.25 6.63 -10.21
CA VAL A 85 12.19 7.62 -10.10
C VAL A 85 12.80 8.86 -9.48
N TYR A 86 12.78 9.94 -10.24
CA TYR A 86 13.40 11.20 -9.85
C TYR A 86 12.31 12.23 -9.51
N GLY A 87 12.52 12.97 -8.44
CA GLY A 87 11.69 14.10 -8.12
C GLY A 87 11.26 14.12 -6.65
N SER A 88 11.20 15.32 -6.11
CA SER A 88 10.76 15.56 -4.73
C SER A 88 9.31 15.12 -4.52
N LEU A 89 8.47 15.20 -5.55
CA LEU A 89 7.08 14.78 -5.45
C LEU A 89 6.96 13.29 -5.18
N TYR A 90 7.76 12.48 -5.86
CA TYR A 90 7.76 11.03 -5.64
C TYR A 90 8.18 10.68 -4.21
N TYR A 91 9.25 11.30 -3.74
CA TYR A 91 9.73 11.05 -2.39
C TYR A 91 8.70 11.47 -1.35
N PHE A 92 8.05 12.61 -1.56
CA PHE A 92 7.00 13.09 -0.66
C PHE A 92 5.83 12.10 -0.62
N MET A 93 5.36 11.64 -1.77
CA MET A 93 4.25 10.70 -1.85
C MET A 93 4.59 9.35 -1.21
N THR A 94 5.83 8.87 -1.42
CA THR A 94 6.31 7.63 -0.84
C THR A 94 6.38 7.72 0.68
N LEU A 95 6.92 8.82 1.19
CA LEU A 95 6.97 9.06 2.64
C LEU A 95 5.57 9.11 3.24
N PHE A 96 4.67 9.84 2.59
CA PHE A 96 3.29 9.97 3.02
C PHE A 96 2.59 8.60 3.05
N GLU A 97 2.79 7.78 2.02
CA GLU A 97 2.23 6.44 1.97
C GLU A 97 2.79 5.55 3.09
N HIS A 98 4.09 5.63 3.37
CA HIS A 98 4.68 4.84 4.45
C HIS A 98 4.11 5.22 5.82
N LEU A 99 3.84 6.49 6.05
CA LEU A 99 3.20 6.94 7.29
C LEU A 99 1.78 6.37 7.40
N ILE A 100 1.02 6.39 6.32
CA ILE A 100 -0.33 5.82 6.29
C ILE A 100 -0.29 4.31 6.53
N ILE A 101 0.62 3.61 5.86
CA ILE A 101 0.79 2.16 6.04
C ILE A 101 1.11 1.82 7.50
N GLY A 102 2.03 2.58 8.11
CA GLY A 102 2.37 2.40 9.51
C GLY A 102 1.17 2.60 10.43
N ALA A 103 0.37 3.63 10.17
CA ALA A 103 -0.85 3.88 10.94
C ALA A 103 -1.87 2.75 10.79
N ILE A 104 -2.06 2.25 9.58
CA ILE A 104 -2.98 1.13 9.31
C ILE A 104 -2.53 -0.12 10.07
N ILE A 105 -1.24 -0.45 9.99
CA ILE A 105 -0.70 -1.61 10.69
C ILE A 105 -0.84 -1.47 12.21
N ALA A 106 -0.51 -0.28 12.73
CA ALA A 106 -0.61 -0.01 14.17
C ALA A 106 -2.05 -0.18 14.65
N LEU A 107 -3.02 0.39 13.94
CA LEU A 107 -4.43 0.25 14.30
C LEU A 107 -4.90 -1.19 14.21
N SER A 108 -4.43 -1.92 13.19
CA SER A 108 -4.87 -3.30 12.95
C SER A 108 -4.39 -4.27 14.05
N PHE A 109 -3.24 -4.03 14.66
CA PHE A 109 -2.64 -4.94 15.62
C PHE A 109 -2.71 -4.46 17.07
N PHE A 110 -2.78 -3.14 17.29
CA PHE A 110 -2.63 -2.57 18.62
C PHE A 110 -3.86 -1.79 19.12
N SER A 111 -4.90 -1.68 18.31
CA SER A 111 -6.13 -1.00 18.73
C SER A 111 -7.29 -1.97 18.81
N LYS A 112 -8.45 -1.45 19.24
CA LYS A 112 -9.70 -2.23 19.30
C LYS A 112 -10.15 -2.73 17.92
N ILE A 113 -9.68 -2.12 16.86
CA ILE A 113 -9.97 -2.55 15.47
C ILE A 113 -9.52 -3.99 15.25
N LYS A 114 -8.48 -4.44 15.95
CA LYS A 114 -8.02 -5.82 15.88
C LYS A 114 -9.15 -6.84 16.02
N THR A 115 -10.15 -6.53 16.84
CA THR A 115 -11.29 -7.43 17.07
C THR A 115 -12.24 -7.53 15.88
N LYS A 116 -12.16 -6.58 14.95
CA LYS A 116 -13.02 -6.57 13.75
C LYS A 116 -12.54 -7.52 12.67
N PHE A 117 -11.26 -7.86 12.65
CA PHE A 117 -10.70 -8.74 11.62
C PHE A 117 -11.14 -10.18 11.84
N THR A 118 -11.77 -10.75 10.83
CA THR A 118 -12.32 -12.10 10.87
C THR A 118 -11.83 -12.98 9.71
#